data_69dd0c7028a7f16b28afcae9e33710e2
#
_entry.id   69dd0c7028a7f16b28afcae9e33710e2
#
_cell.length_a   1.000
_cell.length_b   1.000
_cell.length_c   1.000
_cell.angle_alpha   90.00
_cell.angle_beta   90.00
_cell.angle_gamma   90.00
#
_symmetry.space_group_name_H-M   'P 1'
#
loop_
_entity.id
_entity.type
_entity.pdbx_description
1 polymer ?
#
loop_
_entity_poly.entity_id
_entity_poly.type
_entity_poly.pdbx_seq_one_letter_code
_entity_poly.pdbx_strand_id
1 'polypeptide(L)'
;MNYLLPLIFLAACSTTTEKSPTKSADKVSNNQFKKEKPLLSSQVPDYYKTGVASLNPALQDETLDRYSTNEISNLKSNDDVLLEISLKCTQSEFKEAFQLASAHYNRYQKIPAYWNQVANCHLNAGSHRKALLFYNKALEVSPNYVPALNNIGVMYSRQGQDQKALIAFERANKQSRFSKTPRYNLARLYLTYGLTDLALPIFQSLLNESPKDVDLLNAVGTSHFLLSDFSRSLSFYQAIPQKEWRRAEIGLNLSVALNKLGKKKESFKVFESIETPKTSRLKNYLKSVKAQLGEAE
;
A
#
# COMPACT_ATOMS: atom_id res chain seq x y z
N MET A 1 -2.55 -20.24 29.28
CA MET A 1 -1.53 -20.07 28.23
C MET A 1 -2.12 -19.13 27.19
N ASN A 2 -1.88 -17.82 27.38
CA ASN A 2 -2.37 -16.81 26.45
C ASN A 2 -1.35 -16.66 25.33
N TYR A 3 -1.66 -17.23 24.16
CA TYR A 3 -0.90 -16.97 22.96
C TYR A 3 -1.24 -15.55 22.46
N LEU A 4 -0.50 -14.55 22.95
CA LEU A 4 -0.38 -13.29 22.27
C LEU A 4 0.40 -13.56 20.97
N LEU A 5 -0.32 -13.70 19.86
CA LEU A 5 0.25 -13.67 18.52
C LEU A 5 1.05 -12.38 18.39
N PRO A 6 2.35 -12.44 18.10
CA PRO A 6 3.10 -11.22 17.82
C PRO A 6 2.45 -10.56 16.62
N LEU A 7 1.95 -9.35 16.82
CA LEU A 7 1.47 -8.49 15.75
C LEU A 7 2.68 -8.09 14.90
N ILE A 8 3.01 -8.91 13.92
CA ILE A 8 4.06 -8.63 12.95
C ILE A 8 3.47 -7.64 11.96
N PHE A 9 4.02 -6.43 11.96
CA PHE A 9 3.54 -5.37 11.12
C PHE A 9 4.29 -5.35 9.80
N LEU A 10 3.56 -5.56 8.73
CA LEU A 10 3.94 -5.01 7.45
C LEU A 10 3.66 -3.50 7.53
N ALA A 11 4.57 -2.70 7.01
CA ALA A 11 4.37 -1.26 6.95
C ALA A 11 3.05 -0.96 6.27
N ALA A 12 2.07 -0.62 7.05
CA ALA A 12 0.78 -0.20 6.56
C ALA A 12 0.44 1.14 7.18
N CYS A 13 0.36 2.13 6.34
CA CYS A 13 -0.36 3.39 6.50
C CYS A 13 -0.43 4.00 7.90
N SER A 14 0.13 5.18 8.03
CA SER A 14 -0.09 6.08 9.16
C SER A 14 -1.58 6.33 9.38
N THR A 15 -2.15 5.72 10.41
CA THR A 15 -3.45 6.15 10.94
C THR A 15 -3.22 7.20 12.00
N THR A 16 -3.46 8.46 11.67
CA THR A 16 -3.80 9.46 12.68
C THR A 16 -5.17 9.08 13.24
N THR A 17 -5.20 8.67 14.50
CA THR A 17 -6.46 8.47 15.25
C THR A 17 -7.07 9.83 15.55
N GLU A 18 -7.88 10.36 14.66
CA GLU A 18 -8.90 11.33 15.04
C GLU A 18 -10.07 10.58 15.67
N LYS A 19 -10.45 11.02 16.89
CA LYS A 19 -11.64 10.56 17.59
C LYS A 19 -12.86 10.72 16.69
N SER A 20 -13.55 9.63 16.44
CA SER A 20 -14.81 9.62 15.72
C SER A 20 -15.84 10.50 16.42
N PRO A 21 -16.49 11.44 15.76
CA PRO A 21 -17.79 11.91 16.16
C PRO A 21 -18.80 10.83 15.76
N THR A 22 -19.36 10.17 16.75
CA THR A 22 -20.60 9.40 16.60
C THR A 22 -21.69 10.32 16.12
N LYS A 23 -22.15 10.17 14.87
CA LYS A 23 -23.54 10.33 14.43
C LYS A 23 -23.75 10.08 12.94
N SER A 24 -24.80 9.33 12.69
CA SER A 24 -25.50 9.07 11.44
C SER A 24 -24.72 8.37 10.31
N ALA A 25 -24.96 7.06 10.26
CA ALA A 25 -24.73 6.27 9.05
C ALA A 25 -25.64 6.79 7.94
N ASP A 26 -25.12 7.68 7.10
CA ASP A 26 -25.75 7.93 5.81
C ASP A 26 -25.63 6.63 5.00
N LYS A 27 -26.78 6.11 4.64
CA LYS A 27 -26.96 4.99 3.72
C LYS A 27 -26.37 5.36 2.37
N VAL A 28 -25.05 5.25 2.22
CA VAL A 28 -24.44 5.20 0.89
C VAL A 28 -24.85 3.87 0.30
N SER A 29 -25.66 3.96 -0.73
CA SER A 29 -26.30 2.86 -1.42
C SER A 29 -25.29 1.75 -1.72
N ASN A 30 -25.50 0.58 -1.10
CA ASN A 30 -24.80 -0.69 -1.35
C ASN A 30 -25.02 -1.24 -2.78
N ASN A 31 -25.63 -0.44 -3.68
CA ASN A 31 -26.05 -0.92 -5.00
C ASN A 31 -24.97 -0.94 -6.07
N GLN A 32 -23.81 -0.27 -5.87
CA GLN A 32 -22.74 -0.28 -6.88
C GLN A 32 -21.92 -1.58 -6.91
N PHE A 33 -22.02 -2.43 -5.87
CA PHE A 33 -21.32 -3.72 -5.82
C PHE A 33 -22.22 -4.92 -6.11
N LYS A 34 -23.51 -4.70 -6.43
CA LYS A 34 -24.44 -5.78 -6.76
C LYS A 34 -24.49 -6.01 -8.27
N LYS A 35 -24.11 -7.21 -8.68
CA LYS A 35 -24.33 -7.86 -9.98
C LYS A 35 -23.62 -7.21 -11.19
N GLU A 36 -22.33 -7.41 -11.30
CA GLU A 36 -21.71 -7.45 -12.62
C GLU A 36 -21.57 -8.92 -13.07
N LYS A 37 -22.07 -9.22 -14.28
CA LYS A 37 -21.82 -10.49 -14.98
C LYS A 37 -20.32 -10.69 -15.13
N PRO A 38 -19.78 -11.93 -15.05
CA PRO A 38 -18.38 -12.18 -15.34
C PRO A 38 -18.08 -11.76 -16.78
N LEU A 39 -17.32 -10.71 -16.95
CA LEU A 39 -16.81 -10.31 -18.25
C LEU A 39 -15.77 -11.32 -18.68
N LEU A 40 -16.09 -12.10 -19.71
CA LEU A 40 -15.12 -12.82 -20.52
C LEU A 40 -14.17 -11.79 -21.14
N SER A 41 -12.94 -11.71 -20.66
CA SER A 41 -12.01 -10.71 -21.15
C SER A 41 -10.81 -11.34 -21.81
N SER A 42 -10.76 -11.22 -23.11
CA SER A 42 -9.57 -11.21 -23.93
C SER A 42 -9.09 -9.79 -24.27
N GLN A 43 -9.62 -8.76 -23.60
CA GLN A 43 -9.29 -7.37 -23.92
C GLN A 43 -8.33 -6.79 -22.88
N VAL A 44 -7.13 -6.47 -23.32
CA VAL A 44 -6.22 -5.56 -22.63
C VAL A 44 -6.97 -4.24 -22.45
N PRO A 45 -7.08 -3.70 -21.21
CA PRO A 45 -7.78 -2.45 -20.98
C PRO A 45 -7.27 -1.35 -21.91
N ASP A 46 -8.18 -0.59 -22.50
CA ASP A 46 -7.85 0.43 -23.52
C ASP A 46 -6.88 1.51 -23.05
N TYR A 47 -6.75 1.73 -21.75
CA TYR A 47 -5.80 2.71 -21.24
C TYR A 47 -4.33 2.35 -21.53
N TYR A 48 -4.01 1.07 -21.74
CA TYR A 48 -2.69 0.67 -22.26
C TYR A 48 -2.52 0.95 -23.76
N LYS A 49 -3.65 1.16 -24.47
CA LYS A 49 -3.65 1.37 -25.93
C LYS A 49 -3.70 2.84 -26.33
N THR A 50 -4.17 3.73 -25.43
CA THR A 50 -4.51 5.11 -25.82
C THR A 50 -3.33 6.08 -25.81
N GLY A 51 -2.10 5.63 -25.58
CA GLY A 51 -0.89 6.48 -25.73
C GLY A 51 -0.81 7.72 -24.82
N VAL A 52 -1.87 8.01 -24.08
CA VAL A 52 -2.00 9.17 -23.18
C VAL A 52 -1.66 8.79 -21.74
N ALA A 53 -1.60 7.49 -21.45
CA ALA A 53 -1.05 7.07 -20.17
C ALA A 53 0.43 7.37 -20.24
N SER A 54 0.86 8.39 -19.55
CA SER A 54 2.26 8.60 -19.27
C SER A 54 2.85 7.25 -18.86
N LEU A 55 3.90 6.80 -19.54
CA LEU A 55 4.67 5.63 -19.14
C LEU A 55 5.40 5.87 -17.83
N ASN A 56 5.15 7.02 -17.19
CA ASN A 56 5.75 7.38 -15.93
C ASN A 56 5.19 6.51 -14.81
N PRO A 57 6.01 5.69 -14.14
CA PRO A 57 5.59 4.83 -13.05
C PRO A 57 4.83 5.55 -11.94
N ALA A 58 5.14 6.82 -11.67
CA ALA A 58 4.47 7.61 -10.64
C ALA A 58 3.01 7.94 -10.98
N LEU A 59 2.65 8.02 -12.27
CA LEU A 59 1.26 8.22 -12.71
C LEU A 59 0.47 6.91 -12.79
N GLN A 60 1.18 5.81 -12.90
CA GLN A 60 0.63 4.46 -12.80
C GLN A 60 0.60 3.99 -11.37
N ASP A 61 0.94 4.88 -10.42
CA ASP A 61 1.00 4.55 -9.03
C ASP A 61 -0.36 4.08 -8.53
N GLU A 62 -0.42 2.79 -8.33
CA GLU A 62 -1.59 2.09 -7.79
C GLU A 62 -1.54 2.06 -6.26
N THR A 63 -0.44 2.54 -5.66
CA THR A 63 -0.30 2.67 -4.21
C THR A 63 0.45 3.94 -3.86
N LEU A 64 -0.21 4.83 -3.14
CA LEU A 64 0.40 6.01 -2.53
C LEU A 64 1.47 5.65 -1.49
N ASP A 65 1.59 4.39 -1.12
CA ASP A 65 2.50 3.92 -0.05
C ASP A 65 3.81 3.33 -0.57
N ARG A 66 3.91 2.99 -1.86
CA ARG A 66 5.13 2.37 -2.40
C ARG A 66 6.21 3.35 -2.81
N TYR A 67 5.84 4.57 -3.12
CA TYR A 67 6.77 5.61 -3.50
C TYR A 67 6.93 6.61 -2.38
N SER A 68 8.18 6.87 -2.01
CA SER A 68 8.47 7.96 -1.09
C SER A 68 8.19 9.30 -1.77
N THR A 69 7.86 10.31 -0.97
CA THR A 69 7.67 11.69 -1.44
C THR A 69 8.92 12.18 -2.22
N ASN A 70 10.11 11.72 -1.83
CA ASN A 70 11.37 12.09 -2.49
C ASN A 70 11.50 11.43 -3.87
N GLU A 71 11.02 10.19 -4.06
CA GLU A 71 11.06 9.52 -5.36
C GLU A 71 10.14 10.23 -6.36
N ILE A 72 8.94 10.61 -5.91
CA ILE A 72 7.98 11.33 -6.76
C ILE A 72 8.48 12.74 -7.07
N SER A 73 9.05 13.47 -6.10
CA SER A 73 9.56 14.83 -6.32
C SER A 73 10.78 14.90 -7.23
N ASN A 74 11.53 13.78 -7.37
CA ASN A 74 12.67 13.70 -8.29
C ASN A 74 12.25 13.47 -9.75
N LEU A 75 10.96 13.21 -10.02
CA LEU A 75 10.44 13.08 -11.37
C LEU A 75 10.27 14.48 -11.97
N LYS A 76 10.92 14.71 -13.10
CA LYS A 76 10.75 15.98 -13.82
C LYS A 76 9.42 15.99 -14.57
N SER A 77 8.66 17.05 -14.42
CA SER A 77 7.46 17.33 -15.23
C SER A 77 7.89 17.75 -16.64
N ASN A 78 7.88 16.80 -17.57
CA ASN A 78 8.14 17.09 -19.00
C ASN A 78 6.79 17.43 -19.67
N ASP A 79 6.18 18.56 -19.36
CA ASP A 79 4.89 19.02 -19.90
C ASP A 79 3.69 18.08 -19.64
N ASP A 80 3.86 17.12 -18.70
CA ASP A 80 2.79 16.19 -18.30
C ASP A 80 1.99 16.79 -17.15
N VAL A 81 0.83 17.35 -17.47
CA VAL A 81 -0.07 17.96 -16.50
C VAL A 81 -0.50 17.00 -15.39
N LEU A 82 -0.67 15.71 -15.69
CA LEU A 82 -1.07 14.71 -14.68
C LEU A 82 0.07 14.46 -13.70
N LEU A 83 1.30 14.45 -14.20
CA LEU A 83 2.48 14.36 -13.34
C LEU A 83 2.62 15.62 -12.47
N GLU A 84 2.42 16.79 -13.04
CA GLU A 84 2.51 18.04 -12.31
C GLU A 84 1.46 18.13 -11.19
N ILE A 85 0.21 17.72 -11.46
CA ILE A 85 -0.82 17.58 -10.43
C ILE A 85 -0.32 16.65 -9.30
N SER A 86 0.25 15.47 -9.63
CA SER A 86 0.76 14.53 -8.64
C SER A 86 1.88 15.13 -7.81
N LEU A 87 2.85 15.79 -8.44
CA LEU A 87 3.98 16.45 -7.76
C LEU A 87 3.51 17.50 -6.77
N LYS A 88 2.61 18.41 -7.20
CA LYS A 88 2.03 19.42 -6.31
C LYS A 88 1.29 18.80 -5.11
N CYS A 89 0.56 17.73 -5.34
CA CYS A 89 -0.14 17.03 -4.26
C CYS A 89 0.82 16.37 -3.25
N THR A 90 1.95 15.82 -3.69
CA THR A 90 2.96 15.24 -2.78
C THR A 90 3.70 16.30 -2.00
N GLN A 91 3.87 17.49 -2.58
CA GLN A 91 4.45 18.67 -1.93
C GLN A 91 3.46 19.39 -1.01
N SER A 92 2.22 18.88 -0.89
CA SER A 92 1.12 19.52 -0.14
C SER A 92 0.66 20.87 -0.70
N GLU A 93 0.99 21.17 -1.95
CA GLU A 93 0.54 22.34 -2.70
C GLU A 93 -0.87 22.08 -3.31
N PHE A 94 -1.83 21.75 -2.42
CA PHE A 94 -3.15 21.27 -2.86
C PHE A 94 -3.95 22.31 -3.64
N LYS A 95 -3.84 23.58 -3.27
CA LYS A 95 -4.57 24.67 -3.95
C LYS A 95 -4.13 24.79 -5.41
N GLU A 96 -2.84 24.81 -5.64
CA GLU A 96 -2.21 24.89 -6.95
C GLU A 96 -2.52 23.65 -7.80
N ALA A 97 -2.47 22.47 -7.19
CA ALA A 97 -2.83 21.21 -7.84
C ALA A 97 -4.30 21.21 -8.32
N PHE A 98 -5.24 21.70 -7.50
CA PHE A 98 -6.66 21.77 -7.88
C PHE A 98 -6.94 22.86 -8.91
N GLN A 99 -6.21 23.99 -8.86
CA GLN A 99 -6.29 25.03 -9.90
C GLN A 99 -5.81 24.48 -11.24
N LEU A 100 -4.66 23.78 -11.25
CA LEU A 100 -4.12 23.15 -12.45
C LEU A 100 -5.09 22.10 -13.01
N ALA A 101 -5.63 21.24 -12.16
CA ALA A 101 -6.63 20.27 -12.56
C ALA A 101 -7.85 20.93 -13.19
N SER A 102 -8.38 22.00 -12.57
CA SER A 102 -9.52 22.74 -13.08
C SER A 102 -9.25 23.41 -14.43
N ALA A 103 -8.08 24.03 -14.60
CA ALA A 103 -7.68 24.66 -15.85
C ALA A 103 -7.64 23.67 -17.03
N HIS A 104 -7.32 22.43 -16.76
CA HIS A 104 -7.18 21.38 -17.78
C HIS A 104 -8.37 20.41 -17.86
N TYR A 105 -9.47 20.68 -17.13
CA TYR A 105 -10.66 19.84 -17.06
C TYR A 105 -11.19 19.44 -18.45
N ASN A 106 -11.42 20.39 -19.35
CA ASN A 106 -12.01 20.14 -20.66
C ASN A 106 -11.17 19.15 -21.50
N ARG A 107 -9.85 19.17 -21.33
CA ARG A 107 -8.92 18.29 -22.04
C ARG A 107 -8.90 16.88 -21.46
N TYR A 108 -8.98 16.74 -20.12
CA TYR A 108 -8.69 15.49 -19.43
C TYR A 108 -9.91 14.78 -18.82
N GLN A 109 -11.11 15.39 -18.81
CA GLN A 109 -12.31 14.84 -18.14
C GLN A 109 -12.73 13.44 -18.62
N LYS A 110 -12.34 13.05 -19.84
CA LYS A 110 -12.60 11.71 -20.41
C LYS A 110 -11.48 10.70 -20.14
N ILE A 111 -10.47 11.07 -19.36
CA ILE A 111 -9.30 10.25 -19.06
C ILE A 111 -9.40 9.78 -17.60
N PRO A 112 -9.51 8.47 -17.31
CA PRO A 112 -9.69 7.97 -15.95
C PRO A 112 -8.49 8.29 -15.05
N ALA A 113 -7.27 8.36 -15.61
CA ALA A 113 -6.07 8.76 -14.87
C ALA A 113 -6.18 10.16 -14.27
N TYR A 114 -6.78 11.11 -14.98
CA TYR A 114 -7.01 12.47 -14.48
C TYR A 114 -7.84 12.46 -13.19
N TRP A 115 -8.98 11.77 -13.19
CA TRP A 115 -9.83 11.67 -12.02
C TRP A 115 -9.15 10.93 -10.86
N ASN A 116 -8.36 9.91 -11.19
CA ASN A 116 -7.56 9.20 -10.20
C ASN A 116 -6.53 10.11 -9.53
N GLN A 117 -5.83 10.98 -10.28
CA GLN A 117 -4.86 11.92 -9.69
C GLN A 117 -5.55 12.99 -8.84
N VAL A 118 -6.69 13.52 -9.30
CA VAL A 118 -7.49 14.45 -8.49
C VAL A 118 -7.96 13.78 -7.19
N ALA A 119 -8.36 12.52 -7.26
CA ALA A 119 -8.74 11.73 -6.09
C ALA A 119 -7.56 11.53 -5.13
N ASN A 120 -6.38 11.16 -5.64
CA ASN A 120 -5.15 11.01 -4.85
C ASN A 120 -4.82 12.31 -4.11
N CYS A 121 -4.98 13.46 -4.80
CA CYS A 121 -4.76 14.77 -4.21
C CYS A 121 -5.70 15.03 -3.02
N HIS A 122 -6.99 14.74 -3.18
CA HIS A 122 -7.95 14.83 -2.09
C HIS A 122 -7.67 13.87 -0.94
N LEU A 123 -7.18 12.66 -1.25
CA LEU A 123 -6.79 11.68 -0.23
C LEU A 123 -5.60 12.19 0.59
N ASN A 124 -4.57 12.72 -0.07
CA ASN A 124 -3.40 13.32 0.60
C ASN A 124 -3.78 14.55 1.44
N ALA A 125 -4.77 15.33 0.98
CA ALA A 125 -5.33 16.44 1.73
C ALA A 125 -6.29 16.01 2.88
N GLY A 126 -6.41 14.70 3.18
CA GLY A 126 -7.29 14.17 4.22
C GLY A 126 -8.80 14.19 3.88
N SER A 127 -9.15 14.58 2.66
CA SER A 127 -10.54 14.73 2.21
C SER A 127 -11.10 13.42 1.64
N HIS A 128 -11.23 12.38 2.47
CA HIS A 128 -11.60 11.02 2.04
C HIS A 128 -12.90 10.94 1.24
N ARG A 129 -13.95 11.70 1.61
CA ARG A 129 -15.22 11.70 0.88
C ARG A 129 -15.07 12.23 -0.55
N LYS A 130 -14.27 13.31 -0.72
CA LYS A 130 -13.96 13.85 -2.05
C LYS A 130 -13.08 12.91 -2.85
N ALA A 131 -12.09 12.29 -2.22
CA ALA A 131 -11.26 11.28 -2.86
C ALA A 131 -12.13 10.15 -3.44
N LEU A 132 -13.04 9.58 -2.65
CA LEU A 132 -13.94 8.53 -3.11
C LEU A 132 -14.83 8.99 -4.27
N LEU A 133 -15.35 10.23 -4.22
CA LEU A 133 -16.12 10.79 -5.31
C LEU A 133 -15.34 10.79 -6.63
N PHE A 134 -14.09 11.25 -6.60
CA PHE A 134 -13.25 11.36 -7.80
C PHE A 134 -12.70 10.01 -8.26
N TYR A 135 -12.43 9.05 -7.36
CA TYR A 135 -12.17 7.67 -7.78
C TYR A 135 -13.38 7.06 -8.50
N ASN A 136 -14.59 7.31 -8.01
CA ASN A 136 -15.81 6.86 -8.70
C ASN A 136 -15.96 7.54 -10.06
N LYS A 137 -15.57 8.81 -10.20
CA LYS A 137 -15.52 9.49 -11.52
C LYS A 137 -14.54 8.78 -12.46
N ALA A 138 -13.38 8.35 -11.99
CA ALA A 138 -12.46 7.54 -12.79
C ALA A 138 -13.11 6.23 -13.25
N LEU A 139 -13.90 5.58 -12.36
CA LEU A 139 -14.62 4.34 -12.67
C LEU A 139 -15.87 4.57 -13.55
N GLU A 140 -16.50 5.74 -13.53
CA GLU A 140 -17.55 6.13 -14.50
C GLU A 140 -16.97 6.23 -15.92
N VAL A 141 -15.75 6.78 -16.06
CA VAL A 141 -15.05 6.84 -17.35
C VAL A 141 -14.54 5.47 -17.78
N SER A 142 -14.00 4.70 -16.88
CA SER A 142 -13.50 3.34 -17.13
C SER A 142 -13.83 2.43 -15.94
N PRO A 143 -14.88 1.60 -16.02
CA PRO A 143 -15.37 0.78 -14.91
C PRO A 143 -14.34 -0.20 -14.32
N ASN A 144 -13.33 -0.55 -15.11
CA ASN A 144 -12.28 -1.50 -14.75
C ASN A 144 -10.91 -0.83 -14.59
N TYR A 145 -10.88 0.46 -14.32
CA TYR A 145 -9.63 1.20 -14.13
C TYR A 145 -8.94 0.77 -12.84
N VAL A 146 -7.95 -0.10 -13.00
CA VAL A 146 -7.22 -0.78 -11.91
C VAL A 146 -6.62 0.19 -10.89
N PRO A 147 -5.96 1.30 -11.26
CA PRO A 147 -5.41 2.23 -10.27
C PRO A 147 -6.47 2.79 -9.33
N ALA A 148 -7.65 3.19 -9.84
CA ALA A 148 -8.71 3.71 -8.98
C ALA A 148 -9.29 2.63 -8.06
N LEU A 149 -9.50 1.42 -8.56
CA LEU A 149 -9.96 0.28 -7.73
C LEU A 149 -8.98 -0.01 -6.60
N ASN A 150 -7.67 -0.05 -6.91
CA ASN A 150 -6.64 -0.26 -5.92
C ASN A 150 -6.59 0.87 -4.89
N ASN A 151 -6.65 2.12 -5.32
CA ASN A 151 -6.57 3.29 -4.43
C ASN A 151 -7.80 3.41 -3.52
N ILE A 152 -8.98 3.00 -3.99
CA ILE A 152 -10.17 2.83 -3.15
C ILE A 152 -9.89 1.79 -2.05
N GLY A 153 -9.25 0.66 -2.41
CA GLY A 153 -8.84 -0.36 -1.45
C GLY A 153 -7.87 0.18 -0.40
N VAL A 154 -6.84 0.92 -0.83
CA VAL A 154 -5.89 1.59 0.07
C VAL A 154 -6.60 2.56 1.01
N MET A 155 -7.50 3.38 0.47
CA MET A 155 -8.26 4.34 1.27
C MET A 155 -9.10 3.63 2.35
N TYR A 156 -9.81 2.55 2.01
CA TYR A 156 -10.60 1.79 2.97
C TYR A 156 -9.73 1.08 4.02
N SER A 157 -8.58 0.51 3.61
CA SER A 157 -7.64 -0.12 4.54
C SER A 157 -7.09 0.89 5.56
N ARG A 158 -6.78 2.13 5.12
CA ARG A 158 -6.36 3.22 6.02
C ARG A 158 -7.43 3.60 7.05
N GLN A 159 -8.69 3.42 6.71
CA GLN A 159 -9.84 3.67 7.59
C GLN A 159 -10.21 2.46 8.47
N GLY A 160 -9.48 1.35 8.40
CA GLY A 160 -9.82 0.10 9.09
C GLY A 160 -11.07 -0.59 8.53
N GLN A 161 -11.52 -0.22 7.32
CA GLN A 161 -12.66 -0.82 6.64
C GLN A 161 -12.19 -1.97 5.73
N ASP A 162 -11.54 -2.96 6.35
CA ASP A 162 -10.76 -3.98 5.63
C ASP A 162 -11.61 -4.90 4.73
N GLN A 163 -12.88 -5.13 5.06
CA GLN A 163 -13.79 -5.87 4.16
C GLN A 163 -14.01 -5.13 2.83
N LYS A 164 -14.16 -3.79 2.89
CA LYS A 164 -14.30 -2.99 1.66
C LYS A 164 -12.98 -2.91 0.91
N ALA A 165 -11.85 -2.84 1.64
CA ALA A 165 -10.52 -2.89 1.05
C ALA A 165 -10.30 -4.21 0.30
N LEU A 166 -10.67 -5.35 0.91
CA LEU A 166 -10.57 -6.67 0.30
C LEU A 166 -11.33 -6.73 -1.03
N ILE A 167 -12.61 -6.32 -1.04
CA ILE A 167 -13.43 -6.31 -2.25
C ILE A 167 -12.78 -5.45 -3.35
N ALA A 168 -12.26 -4.28 -2.99
CA ALA A 168 -11.63 -3.38 -3.96
C ALA A 168 -10.33 -3.96 -4.52
N PHE A 169 -9.47 -4.55 -3.67
CA PHE A 169 -8.22 -5.20 -4.12
C PHE A 169 -8.48 -6.45 -4.95
N GLU A 170 -9.45 -7.29 -4.57
CA GLU A 170 -9.83 -8.46 -5.36
C GLU A 170 -10.36 -8.06 -6.74
N ARG A 171 -11.19 -7.00 -6.79
CA ARG A 171 -11.68 -6.46 -8.05
C ARG A 171 -10.53 -5.94 -8.91
N ALA A 172 -9.60 -5.16 -8.34
CA ALA A 172 -8.41 -4.67 -9.03
C ALA A 172 -7.54 -5.82 -9.56
N ASN A 173 -7.27 -6.82 -8.72
CA ASN A 173 -6.49 -8.00 -9.11
C ASN A 173 -7.16 -8.84 -10.22
N LYS A 174 -8.48 -8.97 -10.18
CA LYS A 174 -9.24 -9.67 -11.23
C LYS A 174 -9.15 -8.97 -12.58
N GLN A 175 -9.13 -7.64 -12.58
CA GLN A 175 -9.04 -6.84 -13.81
C GLN A 175 -7.63 -6.86 -14.42
N SER A 176 -6.59 -6.92 -13.62
CA SER A 176 -5.22 -7.00 -14.10
C SER A 176 -4.38 -7.93 -13.24
N ARG A 177 -4.16 -9.14 -13.76
CA ARG A 177 -3.25 -10.13 -13.12
C ARG A 177 -1.78 -9.74 -13.23
N PHE A 178 -1.44 -8.80 -14.09
CA PHE A 178 -0.07 -8.32 -14.30
C PHE A 178 0.27 -7.12 -13.43
N SER A 179 -0.73 -6.47 -12.83
CA SER A 179 -0.52 -5.34 -11.95
C SER A 179 0.05 -5.80 -10.60
N LYS A 180 1.28 -5.40 -10.31
CA LYS A 180 2.00 -5.86 -9.10
C LYS A 180 1.37 -5.30 -7.83
N THR A 181 0.98 -4.05 -7.87
CA THR A 181 0.53 -3.31 -6.69
C THR A 181 -0.77 -3.82 -6.09
N PRO A 182 -1.86 -4.07 -6.84
CA PRO A 182 -3.05 -4.69 -6.27
C PRO A 182 -2.79 -6.07 -5.68
N ARG A 183 -1.95 -6.88 -6.34
CA ARG A 183 -1.53 -8.19 -5.84
C ARG A 183 -0.79 -8.07 -4.51
N TYR A 184 0.14 -7.14 -4.41
CA TYR A 184 0.88 -6.86 -3.19
C TYR A 184 -0.06 -6.42 -2.05
N ASN A 185 -0.96 -5.47 -2.32
CA ASN A 185 -1.90 -4.96 -1.32
C ASN A 185 -2.88 -6.03 -0.85
N LEU A 186 -3.37 -6.87 -1.75
CA LEU A 186 -4.22 -8.01 -1.42
C LEU A 186 -3.48 -9.01 -0.51
N ALA A 187 -2.26 -9.40 -0.88
CA ALA A 187 -1.44 -10.30 -0.08
C ALA A 187 -1.09 -9.71 1.29
N ARG A 188 -0.80 -8.40 1.35
CA ARG A 188 -0.56 -7.69 2.60
C ARG A 188 -1.79 -7.71 3.51
N LEU A 189 -2.98 -7.53 2.94
CA LEU A 189 -4.23 -7.62 3.70
C LEU A 189 -4.44 -9.04 4.23
N TYR A 190 -4.24 -10.08 3.42
CA TYR A 190 -4.28 -11.46 3.87
C TYR A 190 -3.32 -11.72 5.03
N LEU A 191 -2.08 -11.24 4.91
CA LEU A 191 -1.07 -11.43 5.95
C LEU A 191 -1.46 -10.72 7.25
N THR A 192 -2.08 -9.54 7.18
CA THR A 192 -2.58 -8.80 8.35
C THR A 192 -3.60 -9.62 9.15
N TYR A 193 -4.36 -10.48 8.48
CA TYR A 193 -5.34 -11.37 9.11
C TYR A 193 -4.82 -12.80 9.37
N GLY A 194 -3.51 -13.02 9.24
CA GLY A 194 -2.90 -14.32 9.48
C GLY A 194 -3.19 -15.37 8.39
N LEU A 195 -3.76 -14.96 7.27
CA LEU A 195 -4.04 -15.82 6.11
C LEU A 195 -2.76 -16.00 5.28
N THR A 196 -1.72 -16.52 5.93
CA THR A 196 -0.36 -16.62 5.36
C THR A 196 -0.33 -17.54 4.15
N ASP A 197 -1.14 -18.61 4.16
CA ASP A 197 -1.23 -19.57 3.04
C ASP A 197 -1.76 -18.92 1.75
N LEU A 198 -2.57 -17.85 1.86
CA LEU A 198 -3.04 -17.07 0.73
C LEU A 198 -2.05 -15.97 0.33
N ALA A 199 -1.35 -15.39 1.30
CA ALA A 199 -0.43 -14.26 1.08
C ALA A 199 0.89 -14.71 0.46
N LEU A 200 1.52 -15.75 1.03
CA LEU A 200 2.87 -16.19 0.66
C LEU A 200 3.03 -16.52 -0.82
N PRO A 201 2.14 -17.31 -1.47
CA PRO A 201 2.26 -17.59 -2.91
C PRO A 201 2.24 -16.34 -3.78
N ILE A 202 1.44 -15.33 -3.39
CA ILE A 202 1.36 -14.06 -4.13
C ILE A 202 2.67 -13.28 -3.98
N PHE A 203 3.20 -13.17 -2.76
CA PHE A 203 4.48 -12.49 -2.53
C PHE A 203 5.63 -13.19 -3.22
N GLN A 204 5.70 -14.53 -3.21
CA GLN A 204 6.72 -15.30 -3.90
C GLN A 204 6.65 -15.07 -5.43
N SER A 205 5.44 -15.08 -6.00
CA SER A 205 5.27 -14.78 -7.41
C SER A 205 5.77 -13.37 -7.77
N LEU A 206 5.44 -12.37 -6.94
CA LEU A 206 5.92 -11.00 -7.13
C LEU A 206 7.43 -10.88 -6.94
N LEU A 207 8.00 -11.60 -5.97
CA LEU A 207 9.44 -11.61 -5.73
C LEU A 207 10.21 -12.24 -6.90
N ASN A 208 9.67 -13.30 -7.53
CA ASN A 208 10.25 -13.86 -8.75
C ASN A 208 10.30 -12.84 -9.89
N GLU A 209 9.31 -11.95 -10.00
CA GLU A 209 9.27 -10.85 -10.96
C GLU A 209 10.20 -9.69 -10.59
N SER A 210 10.52 -9.52 -9.31
CA SER A 210 11.35 -8.43 -8.77
C SER A 210 12.23 -8.92 -7.61
N PRO A 211 13.29 -9.69 -7.86
CA PRO A 211 14.04 -10.43 -6.84
C PRO A 211 14.78 -9.56 -5.81
N LYS A 212 14.98 -8.27 -6.12
CA LYS A 212 15.68 -7.31 -5.25
C LYS A 212 14.74 -6.31 -4.56
N ASP A 213 13.42 -6.48 -4.73
CA ASP A 213 12.45 -5.60 -4.10
C ASP A 213 12.45 -5.81 -2.59
N VAL A 214 12.86 -4.79 -1.85
CA VAL A 214 13.04 -4.81 -0.40
C VAL A 214 11.74 -5.09 0.34
N ASP A 215 10.63 -4.52 -0.13
CA ASP A 215 9.33 -4.71 0.51
C ASP A 215 8.80 -6.13 0.29
N LEU A 216 9.08 -6.73 -0.88
CA LEU A 216 8.75 -8.13 -1.16
C LEU A 216 9.62 -9.09 -0.35
N LEU A 217 10.93 -8.84 -0.23
CA LEU A 217 11.81 -9.63 0.64
C LEU A 217 11.34 -9.59 2.10
N ASN A 218 10.98 -8.40 2.60
CA ASN A 218 10.40 -8.24 3.94
C ASN A 218 9.07 -9.00 4.08
N ALA A 219 8.18 -8.92 3.09
CA ALA A 219 6.88 -9.58 3.13
C ALA A 219 7.00 -11.12 3.13
N VAL A 220 7.88 -11.68 2.28
CA VAL A 220 8.16 -13.13 2.25
C VAL A 220 8.84 -13.57 3.53
N GLY A 221 9.83 -12.82 4.04
CA GLY A 221 10.48 -13.09 5.32
C GLY A 221 9.47 -13.10 6.48
N THR A 222 8.56 -12.13 6.51
CA THR A 222 7.48 -12.06 7.50
C THR A 222 6.51 -13.23 7.38
N SER A 223 6.19 -13.65 6.17
CA SER A 223 5.31 -14.80 5.94
C SER A 223 5.92 -16.09 6.48
N HIS A 224 7.20 -16.35 6.21
CA HIS A 224 7.92 -17.49 6.79
C HIS A 224 8.01 -17.42 8.31
N PHE A 225 8.19 -16.22 8.87
CA PHE A 225 8.17 -16.03 10.33
C PHE A 225 6.83 -16.44 10.95
N LEU A 226 5.72 -16.05 10.35
CA LEU A 226 4.37 -16.42 10.81
C LEU A 226 4.11 -17.92 10.72
N LEU A 227 4.73 -18.59 9.76
CA LEU A 227 4.72 -20.05 9.63
C LEU A 227 5.73 -20.74 10.58
N SER A 228 6.39 -20.00 11.48
CA SER A 228 7.43 -20.48 12.40
C SER A 228 8.67 -21.03 11.70
N ASP A 229 8.86 -20.78 10.42
CA ASP A 229 10.07 -21.09 9.67
C ASP A 229 11.09 -19.94 9.81
N PHE A 230 11.65 -19.84 11.01
CA PHE A 230 12.55 -18.74 11.35
C PHE A 230 13.85 -18.75 10.54
N SER A 231 14.30 -19.91 10.10
CA SER A 231 15.51 -20.05 9.30
C SER A 231 15.33 -19.45 7.90
N ARG A 232 14.24 -19.79 7.20
CA ARG A 232 13.92 -19.15 5.91
C ARG A 232 13.58 -17.68 6.08
N SER A 233 12.83 -17.32 7.11
CA SER A 233 12.55 -15.92 7.44
C SER A 233 13.84 -15.10 7.51
N LEU A 234 14.83 -15.58 8.27
CA LEU A 234 16.13 -14.92 8.41
C LEU A 234 16.86 -14.79 7.07
N SER A 235 16.84 -15.83 6.22
CA SER A 235 17.53 -15.76 4.92
C SER A 235 16.97 -14.68 4.02
N PHE A 236 15.64 -14.45 4.02
CA PHE A 236 15.03 -13.36 3.27
C PHE A 236 15.38 -11.99 3.84
N TYR A 237 15.37 -11.81 5.16
CA TYR A 237 15.81 -10.54 5.76
C TYR A 237 17.28 -10.24 5.50
N GLN A 238 18.15 -11.24 5.49
CA GLN A 238 19.57 -11.08 5.16
C GLN A 238 19.83 -10.74 3.69
N ALA A 239 18.91 -11.07 2.78
CA ALA A 239 18.95 -10.65 1.39
C ALA A 239 18.62 -9.15 1.22
N ILE A 240 18.03 -8.51 2.23
CA ILE A 240 17.77 -7.07 2.24
C ILE A 240 19.09 -6.31 2.52
N PRO A 241 19.44 -5.27 1.73
CA PRO A 241 20.62 -4.45 2.00
C PRO A 241 20.64 -3.90 3.43
N GLN A 242 21.77 -4.00 4.10
CA GLN A 242 21.89 -3.65 5.53
C GLN A 242 21.46 -2.21 5.85
N LYS A 243 21.63 -1.28 4.93
CA LYS A 243 21.16 0.11 5.09
C LYS A 243 19.66 0.20 5.31
N GLU A 244 18.87 -0.73 4.76
CA GLU A 244 17.41 -0.79 4.90
C GLU A 244 16.94 -1.39 6.25
N TRP A 245 17.84 -2.05 6.99
CA TRP A 245 17.52 -2.60 8.31
C TRP A 245 17.19 -1.53 9.35
N ARG A 246 17.58 -0.27 9.08
CA ARG A 246 17.22 0.87 9.92
C ARG A 246 15.74 1.26 9.81
N ARG A 247 15.07 0.86 8.75
CA ARG A 247 13.61 1.02 8.61
C ARG A 247 12.92 0.17 9.66
N ALA A 248 12.05 0.80 10.47
CA ALA A 248 11.42 0.15 11.63
C ALA A 248 10.66 -1.13 11.25
N GLU A 249 9.95 -1.13 10.12
CA GLU A 249 9.19 -2.29 9.64
C GLU A 249 10.06 -3.49 9.27
N ILE A 250 11.32 -3.25 8.91
CA ILE A 250 12.29 -4.29 8.55
C ILE A 250 13.10 -4.72 9.77
N GLY A 251 13.71 -3.75 10.45
CA GLY A 251 14.59 -4.01 11.56
C GLY A 251 13.90 -4.68 12.74
N LEU A 252 12.65 -4.31 13.05
CA LEU A 252 11.88 -4.97 14.11
C LEU A 252 11.62 -6.44 13.78
N ASN A 253 11.19 -6.74 12.55
CA ASN A 253 10.93 -8.11 12.13
C ASN A 253 12.21 -8.95 12.13
N LEU A 254 13.32 -8.41 11.62
CA LEU A 254 14.63 -9.06 11.64
C LEU A 254 15.12 -9.32 13.07
N SER A 255 14.99 -8.33 13.96
CA SER A 255 15.39 -8.50 15.37
C SER A 255 14.63 -9.64 16.04
N VAL A 256 13.31 -9.71 15.84
CA VAL A 256 12.50 -10.78 16.40
C VAL A 256 12.87 -12.14 15.81
N ALA A 257 13.13 -12.22 14.50
CA ALA A 257 13.56 -13.45 13.84
C ALA A 257 14.92 -13.96 14.38
N LEU A 258 15.89 -13.05 14.55
CA LEU A 258 17.18 -13.36 15.16
C LEU A 258 17.03 -13.86 16.60
N ASN A 259 16.20 -13.19 17.40
CA ASN A 259 15.95 -13.60 18.79
C ASN A 259 15.33 -15.00 18.88
N LYS A 260 14.36 -15.32 18.01
CA LYS A 260 13.75 -16.65 17.91
C LYS A 260 14.75 -17.76 17.57
N LEU A 261 15.82 -17.42 16.86
CA LEU A 261 16.93 -18.32 16.54
C LEU A 261 18.05 -18.34 17.59
N GLY A 262 17.86 -17.69 18.75
CA GLY A 262 18.85 -17.62 19.82
C GLY A 262 20.02 -16.66 19.54
N LYS A 263 19.99 -15.91 18.44
CA LYS A 263 21.04 -14.95 18.03
C LYS A 263 20.87 -13.60 18.73
N LYS A 264 20.84 -13.63 20.07
CA LYS A 264 20.51 -12.47 20.91
C LYS A 264 21.38 -11.25 20.63
N LYS A 265 22.71 -11.40 20.55
CA LYS A 265 23.64 -10.29 20.32
C LYS A 265 23.39 -9.59 18.97
N GLU A 266 23.15 -10.37 17.91
CA GLU A 266 22.81 -9.83 16.58
C GLU A 266 21.46 -9.12 16.59
N SER A 267 20.47 -9.72 17.27
CA SER A 267 19.14 -9.16 17.46
C SER A 267 19.20 -7.77 18.10
N PHE A 268 19.93 -7.63 19.22
CA PHE A 268 20.12 -6.34 19.89
C PHE A 268 20.81 -5.31 19.00
N LYS A 269 21.89 -5.70 18.32
CA LYS A 269 22.60 -4.81 17.39
C LYS A 269 21.69 -4.25 16.29
N VAL A 270 20.85 -5.10 15.72
CA VAL A 270 19.87 -4.64 14.71
C VAL A 270 18.84 -3.74 15.36
N PHE A 271 18.29 -4.11 16.50
CA PHE A 271 17.28 -3.33 17.21
C PHE A 271 17.77 -1.89 17.54
N GLU A 272 18.99 -1.73 18.01
CA GLU A 272 19.60 -0.43 18.33
C GLU A 272 19.81 0.46 17.09
N SER A 273 19.95 -0.16 15.92
CA SER A 273 20.15 0.58 14.66
C SER A 273 18.85 1.14 14.07
N ILE A 274 17.69 0.78 14.62
CA ILE A 274 16.38 1.14 14.05
C ILE A 274 16.10 2.63 14.24
N GLU A 275 15.68 3.27 13.17
CA GLU A 275 15.21 4.66 13.21
C GLU A 275 13.88 4.77 13.96
N THR A 276 13.70 5.88 14.65
CA THR A 276 12.47 6.13 15.42
C THR A 276 11.24 6.04 14.53
N PRO A 277 10.29 5.11 14.79
CA PRO A 277 9.10 4.97 13.97
C PRO A 277 8.24 6.23 13.97
N LYS A 278 7.71 6.60 12.81
CA LYS A 278 6.83 7.77 12.65
C LYS A 278 5.40 7.49 13.13
N THR A 279 4.91 6.26 12.96
CA THR A 279 3.52 5.90 13.27
C THR A 279 3.35 5.36 14.68
N SER A 280 2.22 5.65 15.32
CA SER A 280 1.89 5.13 16.66
C SER A 280 1.90 3.60 16.70
N ARG A 281 1.46 2.96 15.62
CA ARG A 281 1.44 1.51 15.48
C ARG A 281 2.84 0.91 15.55
N LEU A 282 3.80 1.41 14.77
CA LEU A 282 5.19 0.96 14.80
C LEU A 282 5.88 1.30 16.12
N LYS A 283 5.55 2.45 16.75
CA LYS A 283 6.04 2.79 18.09
C LYS A 283 5.60 1.78 19.14
N ASN A 284 4.35 1.32 19.08
CA ASN A 284 3.84 0.29 19.99
C ASN A 284 4.51 -1.06 19.72
N TYR A 285 4.73 -1.41 18.46
CA TYR A 285 5.45 -2.64 18.10
C TYR A 285 6.91 -2.58 18.57
N LEU A 286 7.61 -1.46 18.40
CA LEU A 286 8.96 -1.26 18.92
C LEU A 286 9.01 -1.48 20.44
N LYS A 287 8.04 -0.94 21.20
CA LYS A 287 7.96 -1.18 22.64
C LYS A 287 7.78 -2.66 22.99
N SER A 288 6.92 -3.36 22.23
CA SER A 288 6.70 -4.81 22.42
C SER A 288 7.96 -5.63 22.12
N VAL A 289 8.67 -5.30 21.04
CA VAL A 289 9.94 -5.98 20.68
C VAL A 289 11.00 -5.70 21.74
N LYS A 290 11.12 -4.46 22.23
CA LYS A 290 12.04 -4.12 23.31
C LYS A 290 11.80 -4.95 24.57
N ALA A 291 10.55 -5.11 24.99
CA ALA A 291 10.21 -5.96 26.12
C ALA A 291 10.61 -7.42 25.89
N GLN A 292 10.30 -7.97 24.71
CA GLN A 292 10.69 -9.34 24.37
C GLN A 292 12.20 -9.57 24.36
N LEU A 293 12.99 -8.57 23.98
CA LEU A 293 14.46 -8.66 23.99
C LEU A 293 15.03 -8.49 25.39
N GLY A 294 14.43 -7.65 26.26
CA GLY A 294 14.86 -7.41 27.63
C GLY A 294 14.45 -8.50 28.63
N GLU A 295 13.38 -9.25 28.37
CA GLU A 295 13.00 -10.41 29.17
C GLU A 295 13.88 -11.65 28.91
N ALA A 296 14.80 -11.54 27.99
CA ALA A 296 15.69 -12.61 27.57
C ALA A 296 17.10 -12.52 28.20
N GLU A 297 17.34 -11.54 29.07
CA GLU A 297 18.52 -11.45 29.96
C GLU A 297 18.27 -12.20 31.28
#